data_e063f661c41964c1ed5e5c7a9350bc61
#
_entry.id   e063f661c41964c1ed5e5c7a9350bc61
#
_cell.length_a   1.000
_cell.length_b   1.000
_cell.length_c   1.000
_cell.angle_alpha   90.00
_cell.angle_beta   90.00
_cell.angle_gamma   90.00
#
_symmetry.space_group_name_H-M   'P 1'
#
loop_
_entity.id
_entity.type
_entity.pdbx_description
1 polymer ?
#
loop_
_entity_poly.entity_id
_entity_poly.type
_entity_poly.pdbx_seq_one_letter_code
_entity_poly.pdbx_strand_id
1 'polypeptide(L)'
;MKNREQTIIWTSWAGVGINVLLAGFKAVIGLLSNSLAILLDAVNNVTDVFSASVTIIGMKLAAKPADKEHPFGHGRAEYFTAVIISVIIILAGGSFLVESFKKILHPEPADYSTPMLIVLAVAVLVKILLGHFVKRIGHRVNSESLVATGADALFDALVTSATLVAAICGMIFGHSLDNIPIDGILGLLISLIVIKSGYTMLMSPVNELMGERIPAGLTKAIKADICKISPVLGAYDLQLHNYGPKQMIGAVNVALPEEMTAE
;
A
#
# COMPACT_ATOMS: atom_id res chain seq x y z
N MET A 1 -3.29 22.48 1.79
CA MET A 1 -2.15 21.57 1.58
C MET A 1 -1.57 21.08 2.90
N LYS A 2 -1.24 21.94 3.85
CA LYS A 2 -0.68 21.55 5.17
C LYS A 2 -1.46 20.45 5.91
N ASN A 3 -2.79 20.49 5.87
CA ASN A 3 -3.63 19.49 6.56
C ASN A 3 -3.56 18.08 5.92
N ARG A 4 -3.41 17.95 4.59
CA ARG A 4 -3.29 16.63 3.91
C ARG A 4 -1.98 15.96 4.26
N GLU A 5 -0.87 16.68 4.07
CA GLU A 5 0.48 16.19 4.37
C GLU A 5 0.60 15.78 5.84
N GLN A 6 0.17 16.64 6.75
CA GLN A 6 0.16 16.33 8.18
C GLN A 6 -0.67 15.08 8.50
N THR A 7 -1.84 14.91 7.88
CA THR A 7 -2.68 13.73 8.09
C THR A 7 -1.96 12.47 7.64
N ILE A 8 -1.29 12.50 6.47
CA ILE A 8 -0.53 11.34 5.97
C ILE A 8 0.61 11.01 6.93
N ILE A 9 1.42 12.00 7.31
CA ILE A 9 2.56 11.80 8.21
C ILE A 9 2.10 11.27 9.58
N TRP A 10 1.05 11.84 10.18
CA TRP A 10 0.53 11.39 11.46
C TRP A 10 -0.05 9.97 11.40
N THR A 11 -0.76 9.65 10.31
CA THR A 11 -1.29 8.30 10.11
C THR A 11 -0.16 7.27 9.97
N SER A 12 0.90 7.62 9.24
CA SER A 12 2.07 6.76 9.08
C SER A 12 2.83 6.59 10.41
N TRP A 13 2.98 7.66 11.22
CA TRP A 13 3.56 7.55 12.56
C TRP A 13 2.72 6.68 13.49
N ALA A 14 1.39 6.73 13.40
CA ALA A 14 0.51 5.82 14.14
C ALA A 14 0.76 4.36 13.72
N GLY A 15 0.92 4.10 12.42
CA GLY A 15 1.30 2.79 11.89
C GLY A 15 2.65 2.30 12.43
N VAL A 16 3.68 3.16 12.37
CA VAL A 16 5.00 2.87 12.94
C VAL A 16 4.88 2.51 14.43
N GLY A 17 4.18 3.33 15.22
CA GLY A 17 4.03 3.12 16.66
C GLY A 17 3.36 1.77 16.97
N ILE A 18 2.28 1.44 16.27
CA ILE A 18 1.55 0.17 16.45
C ILE A 18 2.43 -1.02 16.07
N ASN A 19 3.14 -0.96 14.93
CA ASN A 19 4.01 -2.05 14.49
C ASN A 19 5.22 -2.24 15.42
N VAL A 20 5.80 -1.16 15.96
CA VAL A 20 6.86 -1.25 16.98
C VAL A 20 6.34 -1.91 18.25
N LEU A 21 5.13 -1.55 18.71
CA LEU A 21 4.50 -2.18 19.88
C LEU A 21 4.22 -3.66 19.64
N LEU A 22 3.71 -4.02 18.45
CA LEU A 22 3.49 -5.43 18.09
C LEU A 22 4.80 -6.20 18.00
N ALA A 23 5.84 -5.63 17.40
CA ALA A 23 7.16 -6.24 17.32
C ALA A 23 7.73 -6.49 18.74
N GLY A 24 7.68 -5.49 19.61
CA GLY A 24 8.13 -5.60 20.99
C GLY A 24 7.33 -6.64 21.80
N PHE A 25 6.01 -6.63 21.67
CA PHE A 25 5.13 -7.58 22.33
C PHE A 25 5.43 -9.03 21.88
N LYS A 26 5.52 -9.27 20.58
CA LYS A 26 5.85 -10.58 20.01
C LYS A 26 7.26 -11.01 20.38
N ALA A 27 8.25 -10.10 20.37
CA ALA A 27 9.62 -10.42 20.76
C ALA A 27 9.70 -10.88 22.24
N VAL A 28 9.04 -10.16 23.15
CA VAL A 28 9.02 -10.55 24.58
C VAL A 28 8.37 -11.93 24.75
N ILE A 29 7.21 -12.17 24.14
CA ILE A 29 6.53 -13.46 24.26
C ILE A 29 7.33 -14.57 23.56
N GLY A 30 7.92 -14.30 22.38
CA GLY A 30 8.76 -15.25 21.67
C GLY A 30 9.97 -15.70 22.50
N LEU A 31 10.63 -14.76 23.20
CA LEU A 31 11.73 -15.07 24.12
C LEU A 31 11.26 -15.88 25.35
N LEU A 32 10.17 -15.48 25.97
CA LEU A 32 9.63 -16.16 27.16
C LEU A 32 9.11 -17.57 26.86
N SER A 33 8.52 -17.77 25.68
CA SER A 33 8.01 -19.07 25.21
C SER A 33 9.05 -19.90 24.46
N ASN A 34 10.27 -19.38 24.27
CA ASN A 34 11.34 -19.99 23.47
C ASN A 34 10.85 -20.38 22.04
N SER A 35 9.97 -19.54 21.45
CA SER A 35 9.36 -19.79 20.15
C SER A 35 10.03 -18.97 19.07
N LEU A 36 10.79 -19.65 18.21
CA LEU A 36 11.45 -19.04 17.05
C LEU A 36 10.40 -18.46 16.06
N ALA A 37 9.25 -19.12 15.91
CA ALA A 37 8.19 -18.67 15.02
C ALA A 37 7.63 -17.30 15.43
N ILE A 38 7.40 -17.06 16.72
CA ILE A 38 6.94 -15.76 17.23
C ILE A 38 8.02 -14.69 17.06
N LEU A 39 9.30 -15.05 17.23
CA LEU A 39 10.41 -14.13 17.02
C LEU A 39 10.52 -13.71 15.56
N LEU A 40 10.38 -14.65 14.63
CA LEU A 40 10.37 -14.36 13.19
C LEU A 40 9.18 -13.47 12.82
N ASP A 41 8.01 -13.69 13.39
CA ASP A 41 6.83 -12.84 13.21
C ASP A 41 7.03 -11.42 13.81
N ALA A 42 7.80 -11.29 14.90
CA ALA A 42 8.23 -9.98 15.40
C ALA A 42 9.13 -9.24 14.39
N VAL A 43 10.06 -9.94 13.73
CA VAL A 43 10.91 -9.37 12.67
C VAL A 43 10.07 -8.89 11.49
N ASN A 44 9.01 -9.60 11.11
CA ASN A 44 8.10 -9.18 10.05
C ASN A 44 7.46 -7.80 10.36
N ASN A 45 7.05 -7.56 11.60
CA ASN A 45 6.52 -6.25 12.01
C ASN A 45 7.56 -5.11 11.90
N VAL A 46 8.86 -5.41 11.97
CA VAL A 46 9.91 -4.42 11.69
C VAL A 46 9.91 -4.02 10.20
N THR A 47 9.62 -4.95 9.31
CA THR A 47 9.46 -4.66 7.87
C THR A 47 8.29 -3.71 7.61
N ASP A 48 7.19 -3.84 8.36
CA ASP A 48 6.06 -2.90 8.27
C ASP A 48 6.43 -1.48 8.75
N VAL A 49 7.27 -1.40 9.78
CA VAL A 49 7.84 -0.11 10.22
C VAL A 49 8.65 0.53 9.09
N PHE A 50 9.39 -0.27 8.33
CA PHE A 50 10.12 0.21 7.17
C PHE A 50 9.17 0.74 6.08
N SER A 51 8.13 0.02 5.71
CA SER A 51 7.10 0.44 4.73
C SER A 51 6.45 1.77 5.13
N ALA A 52 6.04 1.90 6.40
CA ALA A 52 5.48 3.13 6.92
C ALA A 52 6.49 4.29 6.92
N SER A 53 7.77 4.01 7.18
CA SER A 53 8.85 5.00 7.12
C SER A 53 9.10 5.50 5.70
N VAL A 54 9.05 4.61 4.72
CA VAL A 54 9.13 4.95 3.29
C VAL A 54 8.00 5.92 2.91
N THR A 55 6.77 5.67 3.40
CA THR A 55 5.63 6.59 3.20
C THR A 55 5.90 7.99 3.78
N ILE A 56 6.46 8.08 4.98
CA ILE A 56 6.80 9.37 5.62
C ILE A 56 7.86 10.12 4.81
N ILE A 57 8.92 9.43 4.38
CA ILE A 57 10.00 10.02 3.60
C ILE A 57 9.47 10.50 2.24
N GLY A 58 8.71 9.66 1.55
CA GLY A 58 8.12 9.97 0.25
C GLY A 58 7.17 11.15 0.32
N MET A 59 6.35 11.25 1.37
CA MET A 59 5.44 12.39 1.56
C MET A 59 6.20 13.69 1.85
N LYS A 60 7.25 13.64 2.67
CA LYS A 60 8.10 14.81 2.91
C LYS A 60 8.82 15.27 1.64
N LEU A 61 9.24 14.33 0.79
CA LEU A 61 9.85 14.64 -0.49
C LEU A 61 8.81 15.23 -1.46
N ALA A 62 7.63 14.63 -1.56
CA ALA A 62 6.55 15.12 -2.41
C ALA A 62 6.06 16.52 -2.04
N ALA A 63 6.18 16.91 -0.78
CA ALA A 63 5.81 18.23 -0.27
C ALA A 63 6.83 19.33 -0.58
N LYS A 64 8.03 19.01 -1.09
CA LYS A 64 9.02 20.02 -1.47
C LYS A 64 8.49 20.88 -2.63
N PRO A 65 8.68 22.22 -2.56
CA PRO A 65 8.29 23.11 -3.64
C PRO A 65 9.14 22.86 -4.89
N ALA A 66 8.73 23.48 -5.99
CA ALA A 66 9.51 23.51 -7.21
C ALA A 66 10.90 24.15 -6.97
N ASP A 67 11.93 23.60 -7.59
CA ASP A 67 13.30 24.10 -7.60
C ASP A 67 13.86 24.13 -9.03
N LYS A 68 15.15 24.45 -9.18
CA LYS A 68 15.76 24.55 -10.53
C LYS A 68 15.85 23.20 -11.26
N GLU A 69 16.00 22.10 -10.51
CA GLU A 69 16.09 20.75 -11.07
C GLU A 69 14.70 20.14 -11.31
N HIS A 70 13.72 20.53 -10.49
CA HIS A 70 12.32 20.06 -10.56
C HIS A 70 11.35 21.25 -10.69
N PRO A 71 11.27 21.91 -11.87
CA PRO A 71 10.47 23.13 -12.07
C PRO A 71 8.98 22.95 -11.76
N PHE A 72 8.49 21.69 -11.86
CA PHE A 72 7.08 21.33 -11.60
C PHE A 72 6.87 20.74 -10.20
N GLY A 73 7.87 20.86 -9.30
CA GLY A 73 7.80 20.33 -7.95
C GLY A 73 8.06 18.82 -7.86
N HIS A 74 7.94 18.30 -6.64
CA HIS A 74 8.31 16.91 -6.30
C HIS A 74 7.10 16.01 -6.08
N GLY A 75 5.89 16.42 -6.48
CA GLY A 75 4.64 15.70 -6.19
C GLY A 75 4.62 14.24 -6.65
N ARG A 76 5.34 13.89 -7.72
CA ARG A 76 5.47 12.51 -8.21
C ARG A 76 6.20 11.57 -7.25
N ALA A 77 6.95 12.09 -6.27
CA ALA A 77 7.61 11.27 -5.26
C ALA A 77 6.61 10.41 -4.46
N GLU A 78 5.35 10.83 -4.30
CA GLU A 78 4.31 10.02 -3.68
C GLU A 78 4.00 8.75 -4.50
N TYR A 79 3.99 8.85 -5.83
CA TYR A 79 3.78 7.69 -6.71
C TYR A 79 4.97 6.72 -6.66
N PHE A 80 6.21 7.23 -6.66
CA PHE A 80 7.40 6.38 -6.46
C PHE A 80 7.35 5.63 -5.14
N THR A 81 6.90 6.28 -4.08
CA THR A 81 6.72 5.65 -2.76
C THR A 81 5.71 4.51 -2.82
N ALA A 82 4.56 4.73 -3.48
CA ALA A 82 3.54 3.71 -3.65
C ALA A 82 4.05 2.52 -4.49
N VAL A 83 4.85 2.78 -5.54
CA VAL A 83 5.53 1.74 -6.33
C VAL A 83 6.45 0.90 -5.45
N ILE A 84 7.30 1.53 -4.63
CA ILE A 84 8.24 0.82 -3.74
C ILE A 84 7.47 -0.11 -2.78
N ILE A 85 6.42 0.39 -2.12
CA ILE A 85 5.60 -0.41 -1.20
C ILE A 85 4.92 -1.57 -1.93
N SER A 86 4.35 -1.32 -3.12
CA SER A 86 3.70 -2.37 -3.92
C SER A 86 4.68 -3.47 -4.34
N VAL A 87 5.93 -3.11 -4.67
CA VAL A 87 6.99 -4.09 -4.97
C VAL A 87 7.33 -4.91 -3.72
N ILE A 88 7.42 -4.30 -2.55
CA ILE A 88 7.66 -5.01 -1.28
C ILE A 88 6.53 -6.03 -1.03
N ILE A 89 5.25 -5.64 -1.24
CA ILE A 89 4.10 -6.54 -1.12
C ILE A 89 4.20 -7.73 -2.08
N ILE A 90 4.57 -7.49 -3.35
CA ILE A 90 4.73 -8.56 -4.34
C ILE A 90 5.86 -9.51 -3.93
N LEU A 91 6.99 -8.99 -3.47
CA LEU A 91 8.12 -9.80 -3.01
C LEU A 91 7.75 -10.63 -1.76
N ALA A 92 7.05 -10.04 -0.81
CA ALA A 92 6.53 -10.74 0.38
C ALA A 92 5.56 -11.86 -0.04
N GLY A 93 4.61 -11.57 -0.93
CA GLY A 93 3.69 -12.57 -1.48
C GLY A 93 4.41 -13.70 -2.21
N GLY A 94 5.46 -13.37 -2.99
CA GLY A 94 6.31 -14.35 -3.67
C GLY A 94 7.09 -15.24 -2.70
N SER A 95 7.66 -14.68 -1.66
CA SER A 95 8.35 -15.43 -0.60
C SER A 95 7.39 -16.38 0.12
N PHE A 96 6.19 -15.89 0.45
CA PHE A 96 5.14 -16.69 1.08
C PHE A 96 4.62 -17.80 0.17
N LEU A 97 4.54 -17.57 -1.16
CA LEU A 97 4.21 -18.59 -2.15
C LEU A 97 5.23 -19.75 -2.12
N VAL A 98 6.52 -19.42 -2.13
CA VAL A 98 7.60 -20.42 -2.10
C VAL A 98 7.56 -21.21 -0.79
N GLU A 99 7.36 -20.54 0.34
CA GLU A 99 7.26 -21.20 1.65
C GLU A 99 6.04 -22.13 1.71
N SER A 100 4.88 -21.66 1.25
CA SER A 100 3.65 -22.46 1.20
C SER A 100 3.82 -23.70 0.32
N PHE A 101 4.50 -23.56 -0.82
CA PHE A 101 4.80 -24.68 -1.71
C PHE A 101 5.74 -25.72 -1.05
N LYS A 102 6.76 -25.25 -0.30
CA LYS A 102 7.63 -26.14 0.48
C LYS A 102 6.85 -26.92 1.55
N LYS A 103 5.92 -26.26 2.27
CA LYS A 103 5.05 -26.90 3.27
C LYS A 103 4.12 -27.94 2.67
N ILE A 104 3.70 -27.79 1.40
CA ILE A 104 2.91 -28.80 0.68
C ILE A 104 3.77 -30.03 0.35
N LEU A 105 5.01 -29.82 -0.11
CA LEU A 105 5.91 -30.92 -0.47
C LEU A 105 6.48 -31.65 0.74
N HIS A 106 6.72 -30.95 1.82
CA HIS A 106 7.32 -31.47 3.06
C HIS A 106 6.46 -31.00 4.24
N PRO A 107 5.33 -31.68 4.51
CA PRO A 107 4.48 -31.36 5.66
C PRO A 107 5.28 -31.59 6.95
N GLU A 108 5.51 -30.53 7.69
CA GLU A 108 6.07 -30.61 9.05
C GLU A 108 4.96 -30.43 10.07
N PRO A 109 4.88 -31.28 11.11
CA PRO A 109 3.93 -31.08 12.20
C PRO A 109 4.28 -29.76 12.90
N ALA A 110 3.36 -28.82 12.89
CA ALA A 110 3.55 -27.54 13.54
C ALA A 110 3.08 -27.62 15.00
N ASP A 111 4.00 -27.47 15.94
CA ASP A 111 3.68 -27.39 17.36
C ASP A 111 3.18 -25.98 17.73
N TYR A 112 1.86 -25.83 17.80
CA TYR A 112 1.23 -24.58 18.21
C TYR A 112 0.92 -24.61 19.72
N SER A 113 1.64 -23.78 20.48
CA SER A 113 1.34 -23.60 21.90
C SER A 113 0.18 -22.61 22.10
N THR A 114 -0.60 -22.77 23.16
CA THR A 114 -1.71 -21.86 23.50
C THR A 114 -1.30 -20.39 23.57
N PRO A 115 -0.15 -20.02 24.18
CA PRO A 115 0.33 -18.63 24.15
C PRO A 115 0.55 -18.08 22.73
N MET A 116 1.08 -18.91 21.83
CA MET A 116 1.31 -18.53 20.44
C MET A 116 0.00 -18.18 19.72
N LEU A 117 -1.06 -18.98 19.92
CA LEU A 117 -2.37 -18.72 19.32
C LEU A 117 -2.99 -17.40 19.81
N ILE A 118 -2.84 -17.09 21.10
CA ILE A 118 -3.33 -15.83 21.67
C ILE A 118 -2.58 -14.64 21.03
N VAL A 119 -1.25 -14.74 20.89
CA VAL A 119 -0.43 -13.69 20.27
C VAL A 119 -0.83 -13.47 18.81
N LEU A 120 -1.00 -14.54 18.04
CA LEU A 120 -1.44 -14.47 16.64
C LEU A 120 -2.85 -13.84 16.54
N ALA A 121 -3.80 -14.26 17.39
CA ALA A 121 -5.15 -13.71 17.38
C ALA A 121 -5.17 -12.20 17.69
N VAL A 122 -4.42 -11.74 18.70
CA VAL A 122 -4.27 -10.32 19.04
C VAL A 122 -3.62 -9.57 17.90
N ALA A 123 -2.56 -10.11 17.30
CA ALA A 123 -1.86 -9.48 16.18
C ALA A 123 -2.78 -9.31 14.97
N VAL A 124 -3.55 -10.34 14.61
CA VAL A 124 -4.54 -10.28 13.52
C VAL A 124 -5.56 -9.16 13.76
N LEU A 125 -6.14 -9.10 14.96
CA LEU A 125 -7.12 -8.07 15.30
C LEU A 125 -6.54 -6.66 15.17
N VAL A 126 -5.35 -6.42 15.73
CA VAL A 126 -4.67 -5.12 15.66
C VAL A 126 -4.34 -4.76 14.22
N LYS A 127 -3.83 -5.70 13.42
CA LYS A 127 -3.48 -5.48 12.00
C LYS A 127 -4.73 -5.19 11.15
N ILE A 128 -5.85 -5.87 11.38
CA ILE A 128 -7.11 -5.58 10.68
C ILE A 128 -7.58 -4.15 10.99
N LEU A 129 -7.58 -3.77 12.26
CA LEU A 129 -7.99 -2.42 12.66
C LEU A 129 -7.06 -1.36 12.08
N LEU A 130 -5.75 -1.56 12.19
CA LEU A 130 -4.74 -0.66 11.63
C LEU A 130 -4.88 -0.52 10.12
N GLY A 131 -4.94 -1.64 9.40
CA GLY A 131 -5.01 -1.65 7.94
C GLY A 131 -6.27 -0.95 7.41
N HIS A 132 -7.44 -1.20 8.01
CA HIS A 132 -8.67 -0.49 7.66
C HIS A 132 -8.59 1.00 7.98
N PHE A 133 -8.03 1.37 9.12
CA PHE A 133 -7.85 2.76 9.52
C PHE A 133 -6.94 3.50 8.54
N VAL A 134 -5.75 2.98 8.27
CA VAL A 134 -4.78 3.60 7.36
C VAL A 134 -5.32 3.69 5.93
N LYS A 135 -5.90 2.59 5.41
CA LYS A 135 -6.49 2.54 4.07
C LYS A 135 -7.65 3.52 3.91
N ARG A 136 -8.54 3.62 4.91
CA ARG A 136 -9.67 4.57 4.88
C ARG A 136 -9.20 6.02 4.87
N ILE A 137 -8.17 6.35 5.64
CA ILE A 137 -7.55 7.68 5.60
C ILE A 137 -6.88 7.90 4.26
N GLY A 138 -6.13 6.92 3.73
CA GLY A 138 -5.50 6.98 2.42
C GLY A 138 -6.47 7.36 1.31
N HIS A 139 -7.61 6.69 1.22
CA HIS A 139 -8.67 7.06 0.27
C HIS A 139 -9.25 8.47 0.51
N ARG A 140 -9.44 8.87 1.77
CA ARG A 140 -9.98 10.20 2.10
C ARG A 140 -9.05 11.34 1.68
N VAL A 141 -7.74 11.12 1.77
CA VAL A 141 -6.72 12.13 1.42
C VAL A 141 -6.13 11.92 0.02
N ASN A 142 -6.62 10.97 -0.76
CA ASN A 142 -6.10 10.58 -2.08
C ASN A 142 -4.58 10.33 -2.04
N SER A 143 -4.13 9.45 -1.13
CA SER A 143 -2.72 9.06 -0.99
C SER A 143 -2.55 7.59 -1.34
N GLU A 144 -1.98 7.33 -2.52
CA GLU A 144 -1.67 5.98 -3.00
C GLU A 144 -0.71 5.24 -2.05
N SER A 145 0.27 5.96 -1.49
CA SER A 145 1.22 5.38 -0.54
C SER A 145 0.56 4.92 0.76
N LEU A 146 -0.40 5.70 1.32
CA LEU A 146 -1.17 5.26 2.49
C LEU A 146 -2.11 4.10 2.17
N VAL A 147 -2.74 4.11 0.99
CA VAL A 147 -3.59 2.99 0.55
C VAL A 147 -2.75 1.71 0.44
N ALA A 148 -1.53 1.81 -0.13
CA ALA A 148 -0.59 0.71 -0.22
C ALA A 148 -0.16 0.20 1.17
N THR A 149 0.26 1.10 2.07
CA THR A 149 0.64 0.73 3.44
C THR A 149 -0.52 0.10 4.22
N GLY A 150 -1.75 0.62 4.06
CA GLY A 150 -2.94 0.04 4.70
C GLY A 150 -3.31 -1.33 4.16
N ALA A 151 -3.11 -1.57 2.86
CA ALA A 151 -3.32 -2.87 2.24
C ALA A 151 -2.25 -3.88 2.67
N ASP A 152 -0.98 -3.47 2.78
CA ASP A 152 0.12 -4.29 3.30
C ASP A 152 -0.24 -4.85 4.69
N ALA A 153 -0.68 -3.99 5.62
CA ALA A 153 -1.14 -4.42 6.94
C ALA A 153 -2.34 -5.40 6.90
N LEU A 154 -3.26 -5.24 5.93
CA LEU A 154 -4.38 -6.17 5.75
C LEU A 154 -3.94 -7.52 5.17
N PHE A 155 -2.97 -7.53 4.24
CA PHE A 155 -2.41 -8.77 3.69
C PHE A 155 -1.64 -9.54 4.76
N ASP A 156 -0.87 -8.85 5.59
CA ASP A 156 -0.21 -9.48 6.72
C ASP A 156 -1.21 -10.09 7.72
N ALA A 157 -2.30 -9.39 8.03
CA ALA A 157 -3.40 -9.94 8.82
C ALA A 157 -4.05 -11.17 8.16
N LEU A 158 -4.20 -11.18 6.83
CA LEU A 158 -4.78 -12.30 6.10
C LEU A 158 -3.86 -13.53 6.17
N VAL A 159 -2.56 -13.34 5.97
CA VAL A 159 -1.55 -14.39 6.08
C VAL A 159 -1.54 -14.98 7.50
N THR A 160 -1.45 -14.12 8.52
CA THR A 160 -1.46 -14.56 9.92
C THR A 160 -2.79 -15.24 10.31
N SER A 161 -3.92 -14.80 9.75
CA SER A 161 -5.23 -15.46 9.97
C SER A 161 -5.27 -16.87 9.41
N ALA A 162 -4.65 -17.12 8.25
CA ALA A 162 -4.57 -18.46 7.69
C ALA A 162 -3.75 -19.40 8.57
N THR A 163 -2.60 -18.91 9.06
CA THR A 163 -1.78 -19.67 10.01
C THR A 163 -2.55 -19.98 11.28
N LEU A 164 -3.32 -19.02 11.81
CA LEU A 164 -4.16 -19.22 12.98
C LEU A 164 -5.26 -20.27 12.73
N VAL A 165 -5.93 -20.23 11.57
CA VAL A 165 -6.94 -21.23 11.18
C VAL A 165 -6.31 -22.61 11.05
N ALA A 166 -5.16 -22.73 10.38
CA ALA A 166 -4.45 -24.00 10.24
C ALA A 166 -4.04 -24.57 11.60
N ALA A 167 -3.56 -23.71 12.51
CA ALA A 167 -3.20 -24.09 13.88
C ALA A 167 -4.40 -24.64 14.68
N ILE A 168 -5.54 -23.95 14.62
CA ILE A 168 -6.78 -24.38 15.27
C ILE A 168 -7.27 -25.70 14.69
N CYS A 169 -7.25 -25.87 13.37
CA CYS A 169 -7.62 -27.12 12.71
C CYS A 169 -6.70 -28.27 13.16
N GLY A 170 -5.38 -28.06 13.23
CA GLY A 170 -4.43 -29.05 13.72
C GLY A 170 -4.70 -29.46 15.16
N MET A 171 -5.05 -28.51 16.04
CA MET A 171 -5.40 -28.82 17.45
C MET A 171 -6.71 -29.60 17.60
N ILE A 172 -7.73 -29.31 16.78
CA ILE A 172 -9.06 -29.95 16.89
C ILE A 172 -9.04 -31.37 16.29
N PHE A 173 -8.43 -31.52 15.13
CA PHE A 173 -8.46 -32.76 14.36
C PHE A 173 -7.26 -33.68 14.65
N GLY A 174 -6.24 -33.19 15.35
CA GLY A 174 -5.05 -33.98 15.76
C GLY A 174 -4.39 -34.71 14.59
N HIS A 175 -3.84 -35.89 14.87
CA HIS A 175 -3.14 -36.71 13.88
C HIS A 175 -3.96 -37.15 12.65
N SER A 176 -5.27 -36.93 12.65
CA SER A 176 -6.10 -37.27 11.46
C SER A 176 -5.80 -36.42 10.23
N LEU A 177 -5.14 -35.28 10.42
CA LEU A 177 -4.79 -34.32 9.34
C LEU A 177 -3.28 -34.19 9.09
N ASP A 178 -2.43 -34.99 9.78
CA ASP A 178 -0.95 -34.88 9.68
C ASP A 178 -0.43 -35.06 8.22
N ASN A 179 -1.19 -35.73 7.38
CA ASN A 179 -0.86 -35.93 5.97
C ASN A 179 -1.45 -34.88 5.02
N ILE A 180 -2.26 -33.93 5.51
CA ILE A 180 -2.88 -32.90 4.69
C ILE A 180 -2.24 -31.56 5.03
N PRO A 181 -1.46 -30.96 4.12
CA PRO A 181 -0.77 -29.68 4.37
C PRO A 181 -1.74 -28.49 4.26
N ILE A 182 -2.71 -28.39 5.19
CA ILE A 182 -3.75 -27.36 5.18
C ILE A 182 -3.12 -25.97 5.20
N ASP A 183 -2.10 -25.76 6.05
CA ASP A 183 -1.36 -24.50 6.16
C ASP A 183 -0.70 -24.13 4.81
N GLY A 184 -0.07 -25.10 4.15
CA GLY A 184 0.52 -24.92 2.82
C GLY A 184 -0.52 -24.58 1.74
N ILE A 185 -1.67 -25.24 1.73
CA ILE A 185 -2.73 -25.00 0.73
C ILE A 185 -3.35 -23.63 0.94
N LEU A 186 -3.72 -23.27 2.17
CA LEU A 186 -4.25 -21.95 2.50
C LEU A 186 -3.23 -20.85 2.19
N GLY A 187 -1.98 -21.06 2.56
CA GLY A 187 -0.89 -20.14 2.26
C GLY A 187 -0.70 -19.91 0.77
N LEU A 188 -0.76 -20.97 -0.05
CA LEU A 188 -0.66 -20.88 -1.50
C LEU A 188 -1.79 -20.05 -2.10
N LEU A 189 -3.04 -20.27 -1.69
CA LEU A 189 -4.18 -19.50 -2.18
C LEU A 189 -4.05 -18.01 -1.80
N ILE A 190 -3.64 -17.74 -0.57
CA ILE A 190 -3.50 -16.37 -0.07
C ILE A 190 -2.33 -15.66 -0.76
N SER A 191 -1.20 -16.33 -0.96
CA SER A 191 -0.05 -15.73 -1.64
C SER A 191 -0.39 -15.30 -3.07
N LEU A 192 -1.21 -16.07 -3.80
CA LEU A 192 -1.70 -15.67 -5.13
C LEU A 192 -2.59 -14.43 -5.08
N ILE A 193 -3.46 -14.32 -4.05
CA ILE A 193 -4.31 -13.14 -3.84
C ILE A 193 -3.44 -11.91 -3.53
N VAL A 194 -2.43 -12.06 -2.65
CA VAL A 194 -1.50 -10.99 -2.28
C VAL A 194 -0.71 -10.49 -3.48
N ILE A 195 -0.14 -11.40 -4.28
CA ILE A 195 0.61 -11.05 -5.51
C ILE A 195 -0.28 -10.31 -6.50
N LYS A 196 -1.50 -10.82 -6.76
CA LYS A 196 -2.46 -10.16 -7.66
C LYS A 196 -2.82 -8.76 -7.17
N SER A 197 -3.07 -8.61 -5.89
CA SER A 197 -3.41 -7.32 -5.29
C SER A 197 -2.23 -6.35 -5.31
N GLY A 198 -1.02 -6.83 -4.99
CA GLY A 198 0.21 -6.04 -5.10
C GLY A 198 0.47 -5.56 -6.53
N TYR A 199 0.23 -6.42 -7.53
CA TYR A 199 0.31 -6.04 -8.95
C TYR A 199 -0.70 -4.95 -9.31
N THR A 200 -1.94 -5.06 -8.87
CA THR A 200 -2.97 -4.03 -9.11
C THR A 200 -2.58 -2.69 -8.48
N MET A 201 -2.04 -2.74 -7.25
CA MET A 201 -1.56 -1.55 -6.53
C MET A 201 -0.32 -0.93 -7.16
N LEU A 202 0.53 -1.74 -7.81
CA LEU A 202 1.68 -1.27 -8.57
C LEU A 202 1.27 -0.55 -9.86
N MET A 203 0.26 -1.07 -10.57
CA MET A 203 -0.15 -0.53 -11.86
C MET A 203 -0.78 0.86 -11.75
N SER A 204 -1.50 1.18 -10.67
CA SER A 204 -2.10 2.50 -10.48
C SER A 204 -1.05 3.64 -10.50
N PRO A 205 -0.07 3.69 -9.60
CA PRO A 205 0.94 4.76 -9.63
C PRO A 205 1.86 4.69 -10.85
N VAL A 206 2.10 3.51 -11.43
CA VAL A 206 2.88 3.36 -12.66
C VAL A 206 2.17 4.02 -13.84
N ASN A 207 0.87 3.80 -13.99
CA ASN A 207 0.06 4.44 -15.04
C ASN A 207 0.06 5.96 -14.88
N GLU A 208 -0.08 6.47 -13.66
CA GLU A 208 0.03 7.91 -13.36
C GLU A 208 1.40 8.48 -13.75
N LEU A 209 2.49 7.77 -13.46
CA LEU A 209 3.85 8.17 -13.83
C LEU A 209 4.06 8.14 -15.35
N MET A 210 3.47 7.18 -16.07
CA MET A 210 3.52 7.07 -17.51
C MET A 210 2.63 8.08 -18.23
N GLY A 211 1.77 8.80 -17.50
CA GLY A 211 0.89 9.82 -18.07
C GLY A 211 -0.43 9.24 -18.55
N GLU A 212 -1.13 8.50 -17.70
CA GLU A 212 -2.46 8.01 -18.00
C GLU A 212 -3.40 9.13 -18.47
N ARG A 213 -4.24 8.79 -19.42
CA ARG A 213 -5.18 9.75 -20.01
C ARG A 213 -6.20 10.22 -18.97
N ILE A 214 -6.24 11.51 -18.75
CA ILE A 214 -7.22 12.14 -17.87
C ILE A 214 -8.66 11.87 -18.39
N PRO A 215 -9.63 11.67 -17.49
CA PRO A 215 -11.01 11.38 -17.85
C PRO A 215 -11.57 12.40 -18.84
N ALA A 216 -12.19 11.93 -19.93
CA ALA A 216 -12.71 12.77 -21.01
C ALA A 216 -13.74 13.82 -20.52
N GLY A 217 -14.44 13.55 -19.43
CA GLY A 217 -15.37 14.50 -18.79
C GLY A 217 -14.66 15.75 -18.27
N LEU A 218 -13.50 15.58 -17.60
CA LEU A 218 -12.71 16.71 -17.08
C LEU A 218 -12.12 17.53 -18.23
N THR A 219 -11.58 16.86 -19.27
CA THR A 219 -11.06 17.53 -20.46
C THR A 219 -12.13 18.39 -21.16
N LYS A 220 -13.36 17.86 -21.28
CA LYS A 220 -14.47 18.62 -21.86
C LYS A 220 -14.88 19.82 -21.00
N ALA A 221 -14.94 19.64 -19.67
CA ALA A 221 -15.28 20.70 -18.74
C ALA A 221 -14.27 21.85 -18.78
N ILE A 222 -12.97 21.54 -18.77
CA ILE A 222 -11.91 22.57 -18.85
C ILE A 222 -11.98 23.32 -20.18
N LYS A 223 -12.15 22.63 -21.32
CA LYS A 223 -12.32 23.30 -22.62
C LYS A 223 -13.55 24.21 -22.65
N ALA A 224 -14.68 23.75 -22.08
CA ALA A 224 -15.89 24.55 -21.99
C ALA A 224 -15.70 25.78 -21.10
N ASP A 225 -14.95 25.69 -20.01
CA ASP A 225 -14.66 26.83 -19.14
C ASP A 225 -13.72 27.84 -19.81
N ILE A 226 -12.72 27.37 -20.55
CA ILE A 226 -11.83 28.25 -21.34
C ILE A 226 -12.63 29.03 -22.39
N CYS A 227 -13.56 28.37 -23.10
CA CYS A 227 -14.39 29.03 -24.12
C CYS A 227 -15.40 30.05 -23.57
N LYS A 228 -15.62 30.10 -22.23
CA LYS A 228 -16.42 31.16 -21.58
C LYS A 228 -15.65 32.48 -21.42
N ILE A 229 -14.33 32.43 -21.55
CA ILE A 229 -13.47 33.61 -21.38
C ILE A 229 -13.45 34.39 -22.70
N SER A 230 -14.02 35.61 -22.72
CA SER A 230 -13.90 36.49 -23.89
C SER A 230 -12.44 36.98 -24.01
N PRO A 231 -11.85 36.99 -25.20
CA PRO A 231 -12.40 36.78 -26.55
C PRO A 231 -12.09 35.38 -27.14
N VAL A 232 -11.94 34.33 -26.33
CA VAL A 232 -11.62 32.98 -26.83
C VAL A 232 -12.75 32.44 -27.69
N LEU A 233 -12.43 32.07 -28.94
CA LEU A 233 -13.35 31.47 -29.90
C LEU A 233 -13.42 29.94 -29.81
N GLY A 234 -12.35 29.29 -29.31
CA GLY A 234 -12.30 27.85 -29.19
C GLY A 234 -11.06 27.36 -28.42
N ALA A 235 -11.13 26.19 -27.83
CA ALA A 235 -10.01 25.52 -27.10
C ALA A 235 -9.74 24.14 -27.74
N TYR A 236 -8.50 23.92 -28.20
CA TYR A 236 -8.06 22.75 -28.97
C TYR A 236 -6.86 22.12 -28.30
N ASP A 237 -6.59 20.84 -28.61
CA ASP A 237 -5.39 20.10 -28.22
C ASP A 237 -5.01 20.23 -26.75
N LEU A 238 -6.02 20.22 -25.86
CA LEU A 238 -5.76 20.23 -24.41
C LEU A 238 -4.99 18.98 -24.01
N GLN A 239 -3.75 19.17 -23.61
CA GLN A 239 -2.89 18.17 -23.03
C GLN A 239 -2.79 18.42 -21.53
N LEU A 240 -3.04 17.39 -20.73
CA LEU A 240 -2.96 17.47 -19.28
C LEU A 240 -2.05 16.36 -18.75
N HIS A 241 -1.16 16.71 -17.85
CA HIS A 241 -0.21 15.79 -17.21
C HIS A 241 -0.36 15.86 -15.69
N ASN A 242 -0.42 14.70 -15.06
CA ASN A 242 -0.45 14.60 -13.61
C ASN A 242 0.98 14.68 -13.04
N TYR A 243 1.24 15.66 -12.19
CA TYR A 243 2.51 15.86 -11.49
C TYR A 243 2.42 15.61 -9.99
N GLY A 244 1.37 14.94 -9.55
CA GLY A 244 1.13 14.58 -8.16
C GLY A 244 -0.36 14.70 -7.82
N PRO A 245 -0.82 14.16 -6.70
CA PRO A 245 -2.25 14.03 -6.37
C PRO A 245 -3.05 15.34 -6.37
N LYS A 246 -2.39 16.49 -6.45
CA LYS A 246 -3.04 17.83 -6.48
C LYS A 246 -2.43 18.77 -7.49
N GLN A 247 -1.58 18.30 -8.37
CA GLN A 247 -0.88 19.15 -9.33
C GLN A 247 -1.01 18.59 -10.73
N MET A 248 -1.77 19.31 -11.55
CA MET A 248 -1.88 19.05 -12.97
C MET A 248 -1.22 20.18 -13.73
N ILE A 249 -0.51 19.83 -14.79
CA ILE A 249 0.08 20.79 -15.73
C ILE A 249 -0.55 20.52 -17.07
N GLY A 250 -0.96 21.58 -17.77
CA GLY A 250 -1.58 21.44 -19.07
C GLY A 250 -1.15 22.50 -20.04
N ALA A 251 -1.24 22.16 -21.32
CA ALA A 251 -1.13 23.09 -22.43
C ALA A 251 -2.40 22.99 -23.26
N VAL A 252 -2.87 24.12 -23.79
CA VAL A 252 -4.07 24.20 -24.63
C VAL A 252 -3.83 25.21 -25.72
N ASN A 253 -4.27 24.88 -26.93
CA ASN A 253 -4.29 25.80 -28.03
C ASN A 253 -5.64 26.55 -28.04
N VAL A 254 -5.60 27.87 -28.01
CA VAL A 254 -6.81 28.70 -28.07
C VAL A 254 -6.90 29.46 -29.39
N ALA A 255 -8.09 29.47 -29.97
CA ALA A 255 -8.38 30.34 -31.14
C ALA A 255 -8.85 31.70 -30.61
N LEU A 256 -8.25 32.73 -31.19
CA LEU A 256 -8.58 34.14 -30.93
C LEU A 256 -9.01 34.82 -32.25
N PRO A 257 -9.78 35.93 -32.19
CA PRO A 257 -10.08 36.72 -33.37
C PRO A 257 -8.82 37.22 -34.08
N GLU A 258 -8.81 37.24 -35.43
CA GLU A 258 -7.66 37.69 -36.26
C GLU A 258 -7.22 39.14 -35.98
N GLU A 259 -8.12 39.96 -35.48
CA GLU A 259 -7.85 41.38 -35.17
C GLU A 259 -7.07 41.58 -33.87
N MET A 260 -6.81 40.50 -33.07
CA MET A 260 -6.04 40.59 -31.84
C MET A 260 -4.55 40.53 -32.11
N THR A 261 -3.84 41.58 -31.74
CA THR A 261 -2.37 41.60 -31.67
C THR A 261 -1.91 41.00 -30.33
N ALA A 262 -0.87 40.16 -30.35
CA ALA A 262 -0.20 39.73 -29.14
C ALA A 262 0.72 40.85 -28.65
N GLU A 263 0.23 41.73 -27.77
CA GLU A 263 1.05 42.67 -26.98
C GLU A 263 1.32 42.09 -25.58
#